data_13b4c5f163a8f53729415db142c9f2cf
#
_entry.id   13b4c5f163a8f53729415db142c9f2cf
#
_cell.length_a   1.000
_cell.length_b   1.000
_cell.length_c   1.000
_cell.angle_alpha   90.00
_cell.angle_beta   90.00
_cell.angle_gamma   90.00
#
_symmetry.space_group_name_H-M   'P 1'
#
loop_
_entity.id
_entity.type
_entity.pdbx_description
1 polymer ?
#
loop_
_entity_poly.entity_id
_entity_poly.type
_entity_poly.pdbx_seq_one_letter_code
_entity_poly.pdbx_strand_id
1 'polypeptide(L)'
;KLNNNNFESIDLGDHAADLMLLSMNNNKLTSFDATACTKLGMLYLAKNQLAEVKLNNSSMWDLDLSGNQLATIDLSKVPSLNQIFLSNNLLETIDLSKISNLRAVHIDKNKFRFSTLPLPVYQEYQYGEQQPIDVTIENGVIDLSSEKEIDGAATTYRWFVGEPWYDEDSGELTGEELFIDDEYFLKDGITTFNLSSPIENVVGAMLNEKFPNLTVYTNPISVTAAGIQGVEIDNTNGPAKVYNINGMRLDNANGKGIFIIKQGNKTRKVVK
;
A
#
# COMPACT_ATOMS: atom_id res chain seq x y z
N LYS A 1 -28.84 -2.43 -22.24
CA LYS A 1 -28.14 -3.32 -21.30
C LYS A 1 -27.55 -4.49 -22.07
N LEU A 2 -26.24 -4.69 -21.99
CA LEU A 2 -25.46 -5.71 -22.73
C LEU A 2 -24.60 -6.55 -21.76
N ASN A 3 -25.09 -6.74 -20.53
CA ASN A 3 -24.40 -7.48 -19.49
C ASN A 3 -24.26 -8.98 -19.81
N ASN A 4 -23.24 -9.62 -19.24
CA ASN A 4 -23.04 -11.08 -19.32
C ASN A 4 -22.89 -11.59 -20.75
N ASN A 5 -21.98 -10.97 -21.51
CA ASN A 5 -21.64 -11.35 -22.88
C ASN A 5 -20.12 -11.49 -23.02
N ASN A 6 -19.65 -11.59 -24.25
CA ASN A 6 -18.23 -11.71 -24.58
C ASN A 6 -17.75 -10.52 -25.43
N PHE A 7 -18.34 -9.34 -25.25
CA PHE A 7 -17.90 -8.16 -26.00
C PHE A 7 -16.46 -7.76 -25.62
N GLU A 8 -15.60 -7.66 -26.60
CA GLU A 8 -14.24 -7.16 -26.47
C GLU A 8 -14.16 -5.66 -26.78
N SER A 9 -15.09 -5.16 -27.57
CA SER A 9 -15.26 -3.74 -27.91
C SER A 9 -16.71 -3.44 -28.25
N ILE A 10 -17.08 -2.17 -28.30
CA ILE A 10 -18.37 -1.70 -28.76
C ILE A 10 -18.20 -0.42 -29.57
N ASP A 11 -18.88 -0.34 -30.71
CA ASP A 11 -19.08 0.90 -31.44
C ASP A 11 -20.49 1.42 -31.15
N LEU A 12 -20.60 2.60 -30.57
CA LEU A 12 -21.87 3.24 -30.23
C LEU A 12 -22.44 4.07 -31.39
N GLY A 13 -21.67 4.27 -32.45
CA GLY A 13 -22.06 4.99 -33.66
C GLY A 13 -22.58 6.41 -33.38
N ASP A 14 -23.47 6.89 -34.25
CA ASP A 14 -24.02 8.25 -34.22
C ASP A 14 -24.96 8.49 -33.00
N HIS A 15 -25.36 7.44 -32.27
CA HIS A 15 -26.26 7.52 -31.12
C HIS A 15 -25.54 7.65 -29.78
N ALA A 16 -24.22 7.68 -29.78
CA ALA A 16 -23.42 7.78 -28.54
C ALA A 16 -23.85 8.97 -27.68
N ALA A 17 -24.08 10.13 -28.30
CA ALA A 17 -24.44 11.38 -27.60
C ALA A 17 -25.81 11.35 -26.92
N ASP A 18 -26.72 10.46 -27.30
CA ASP A 18 -28.07 10.35 -26.75
C ASP A 18 -28.19 9.29 -25.65
N LEU A 19 -27.15 8.54 -25.40
CA LEU A 19 -27.15 7.54 -24.33
C LEU A 19 -27.24 8.19 -22.96
N MET A 20 -28.21 7.78 -22.15
CA MET A 20 -28.38 8.19 -20.76
C MET A 20 -27.88 7.16 -19.76
N LEU A 21 -27.90 5.88 -20.16
CA LEU A 21 -27.41 4.75 -19.40
C LEU A 21 -26.74 3.74 -20.32
N LEU A 22 -25.55 3.32 -19.96
CA LEU A 22 -24.88 2.18 -20.57
C LEU A 22 -24.52 1.15 -19.49
N SER A 23 -24.89 -0.11 -19.73
CA SER A 23 -24.58 -1.22 -18.83
C SER A 23 -24.05 -2.39 -19.64
N MET A 24 -22.76 -2.70 -19.45
CA MET A 24 -22.02 -3.79 -20.10
C MET A 24 -21.17 -4.56 -19.08
N ASN A 25 -21.69 -4.75 -17.88
CA ASN A 25 -21.03 -5.53 -16.85
C ASN A 25 -20.76 -6.96 -17.32
N ASN A 26 -19.67 -7.54 -16.85
CA ASN A 26 -19.31 -8.92 -17.12
C ASN A 26 -19.19 -9.22 -18.62
N ASN A 27 -18.22 -8.54 -19.24
CA ASN A 27 -17.79 -8.70 -20.62
C ASN A 27 -16.23 -8.82 -20.68
N LYS A 28 -15.64 -8.59 -21.83
CA LYS A 28 -14.19 -8.68 -22.08
C LYS A 28 -13.58 -7.36 -22.60
N LEU A 29 -14.20 -6.23 -22.26
CA LEU A 29 -13.70 -4.92 -22.69
C LEU A 29 -12.34 -4.65 -22.08
N THR A 30 -11.36 -4.24 -22.90
CA THR A 30 -10.01 -3.84 -22.45
C THR A 30 -9.82 -2.34 -22.32
N SER A 31 -10.64 -1.57 -23.02
CA SER A 31 -10.74 -0.11 -22.93
C SER A 31 -12.16 0.37 -23.25
N PHE A 32 -12.51 1.57 -22.80
CA PHE A 32 -13.76 2.22 -23.16
C PHE A 32 -13.59 3.73 -23.27
N ASP A 33 -14.05 4.30 -24.38
CA ASP A 33 -14.05 5.75 -24.59
C ASP A 33 -15.49 6.27 -24.55
N ALA A 34 -15.83 6.97 -23.46
CA ALA A 34 -17.15 7.58 -23.22
C ALA A 34 -17.20 9.06 -23.65
N THR A 35 -16.14 9.60 -24.31
CA THR A 35 -16.06 11.05 -24.59
C THR A 35 -17.19 11.56 -25.52
N ALA A 36 -17.71 10.71 -26.39
CA ALA A 36 -18.85 11.02 -27.26
C ALA A 36 -20.22 10.93 -26.54
N CYS A 37 -20.27 10.30 -25.34
CA CYS A 37 -21.52 10.03 -24.62
C CYS A 37 -21.94 11.21 -23.71
N THR A 38 -22.22 12.38 -24.29
CA THR A 38 -22.38 13.64 -23.57
C THR A 38 -23.59 13.71 -22.62
N LYS A 39 -24.61 12.86 -22.79
CA LYS A 39 -25.80 12.78 -21.93
C LYS A 39 -25.76 11.60 -20.95
N LEU A 40 -24.66 10.85 -20.89
CA LEU A 40 -24.58 9.63 -20.11
C LEU A 40 -24.58 9.97 -18.59
N GLY A 41 -25.64 9.63 -17.90
CA GLY A 41 -25.77 9.81 -16.44
C GLY A 41 -25.26 8.62 -15.64
N MET A 42 -25.37 7.41 -16.19
CA MET A 42 -25.00 6.15 -15.53
C MET A 42 -24.15 5.28 -16.45
N LEU A 43 -22.96 4.87 -15.97
CA LEU A 43 -22.05 3.98 -16.70
C LEU A 43 -21.66 2.78 -15.84
N TYR A 44 -22.02 1.57 -16.26
CA TYR A 44 -21.75 0.32 -15.57
C TYR A 44 -20.93 -0.61 -16.45
N LEU A 45 -19.64 -0.74 -16.17
CA LEU A 45 -18.67 -1.57 -16.87
C LEU A 45 -17.93 -2.52 -15.92
N ALA A 46 -18.56 -2.89 -14.80
CA ALA A 46 -17.95 -3.77 -13.81
C ALA A 46 -17.61 -5.14 -14.41
N LYS A 47 -16.56 -5.79 -13.86
CA LYS A 47 -16.13 -7.14 -14.25
C LYS A 47 -15.85 -7.24 -15.76
N ASN A 48 -14.95 -6.39 -16.21
CA ASN A 48 -14.31 -6.40 -17.51
C ASN A 48 -12.79 -6.55 -17.36
N GLN A 49 -12.02 -6.18 -18.37
CA GLN A 49 -10.56 -6.20 -18.38
C GLN A 49 -10.00 -4.81 -18.68
N LEU A 50 -10.72 -3.76 -18.27
CA LEU A 50 -10.41 -2.38 -18.61
C LEU A 50 -9.10 -1.94 -17.96
N ALA A 51 -8.12 -1.58 -18.77
CA ALA A 51 -6.89 -0.90 -18.36
C ALA A 51 -7.01 0.62 -18.54
N GLU A 52 -7.94 1.09 -19.36
CA GLU A 52 -8.17 2.51 -19.64
C GLU A 52 -9.66 2.79 -19.83
N VAL A 53 -10.13 3.90 -19.23
CA VAL A 53 -11.46 4.48 -19.48
C VAL A 53 -11.30 5.98 -19.69
N LYS A 54 -11.85 6.50 -20.79
CA LYS A 54 -11.91 7.95 -21.06
C LYS A 54 -13.28 8.50 -20.75
N LEU A 55 -13.32 9.50 -19.87
CA LEU A 55 -14.54 10.16 -19.42
C LEU A 55 -14.53 11.64 -19.84
N ASN A 56 -15.65 12.15 -20.33
CA ASN A 56 -15.83 13.57 -20.59
C ASN A 56 -17.31 13.93 -20.49
N ASN A 57 -17.87 13.78 -19.28
CA ASN A 57 -19.31 13.94 -19.11
C ASN A 57 -19.67 14.58 -17.77
N SER A 58 -20.02 15.87 -17.81
CA SER A 58 -20.40 16.63 -16.61
C SER A 58 -21.78 16.23 -16.02
N SER A 59 -22.58 15.42 -16.74
CA SER A 59 -23.89 14.95 -16.26
C SER A 59 -23.84 13.57 -15.59
N MET A 60 -22.68 12.89 -15.62
CA MET A 60 -22.51 11.57 -15.02
C MET A 60 -22.59 11.67 -13.49
N TRP A 61 -23.48 10.88 -12.91
CA TRP A 61 -23.69 10.87 -11.44
C TRP A 61 -23.49 9.48 -10.83
N ASP A 62 -23.41 8.41 -11.62
CA ASP A 62 -23.22 7.04 -11.14
C ASP A 62 -22.25 6.29 -12.07
N LEU A 63 -21.14 5.81 -11.51
CA LEU A 63 -20.05 5.16 -12.23
C LEU A 63 -19.64 3.88 -11.52
N ASP A 64 -19.77 2.73 -12.21
CA ASP A 64 -19.28 1.44 -11.73
C ASP A 64 -18.26 0.84 -12.71
N LEU A 65 -17.00 0.82 -12.28
CA LEU A 65 -15.85 0.23 -12.95
C LEU A 65 -15.20 -0.86 -12.09
N SER A 66 -15.90 -1.40 -11.12
CA SER A 66 -15.38 -2.42 -10.21
C SER A 66 -14.95 -3.70 -10.94
N GLY A 67 -13.91 -4.38 -10.44
CA GLY A 67 -13.43 -5.64 -11.02
C GLY A 67 -12.80 -5.45 -12.40
N ASN A 68 -11.91 -4.49 -12.56
CA ASN A 68 -11.16 -4.21 -13.78
C ASN A 68 -9.64 -4.20 -13.49
N GLN A 69 -8.84 -3.62 -14.39
CA GLN A 69 -7.38 -3.56 -14.33
C GLN A 69 -6.87 -2.10 -14.36
N LEU A 70 -7.67 -1.15 -13.87
CA LEU A 70 -7.34 0.26 -13.88
C LEU A 70 -6.21 0.56 -12.88
N ALA A 71 -5.08 1.04 -13.37
CA ALA A 71 -4.00 1.58 -12.54
C ALA A 71 -4.17 3.08 -12.25
N THR A 72 -4.88 3.78 -13.11
CA THR A 72 -5.23 5.21 -12.98
C THR A 72 -6.61 5.48 -13.53
N ILE A 73 -7.24 6.58 -13.07
CA ILE A 73 -8.49 7.09 -13.63
C ILE A 73 -8.52 8.61 -13.57
N ASP A 74 -8.88 9.28 -14.67
CA ASP A 74 -9.12 10.72 -14.69
C ASP A 74 -10.61 11.04 -14.48
N LEU A 75 -10.93 11.57 -13.31
CA LEU A 75 -12.28 11.98 -12.91
C LEU A 75 -12.53 13.49 -13.06
N SER A 76 -11.56 14.25 -13.55
CA SER A 76 -11.63 15.72 -13.65
C SER A 76 -12.79 16.24 -14.52
N LYS A 77 -13.32 15.40 -15.40
CA LYS A 77 -14.39 15.72 -16.36
C LYS A 77 -15.78 15.20 -15.96
N VAL A 78 -15.90 14.62 -14.76
CA VAL A 78 -17.17 14.05 -14.24
C VAL A 78 -17.52 14.62 -12.85
N PRO A 79 -17.62 15.95 -12.70
CA PRO A 79 -17.74 16.61 -11.40
C PRO A 79 -19.09 16.37 -10.70
N SER A 80 -20.10 15.83 -11.40
CA SER A 80 -21.43 15.57 -10.86
C SER A 80 -21.60 14.18 -10.22
N LEU A 81 -20.52 13.38 -10.15
CA LEU A 81 -20.60 12.06 -9.54
C LEU A 81 -21.11 12.13 -8.10
N ASN A 82 -22.05 11.25 -7.82
CA ASN A 82 -22.62 11.01 -6.50
C ASN A 82 -22.19 9.66 -5.94
N GLN A 83 -22.00 8.67 -6.82
CA GLN A 83 -21.56 7.33 -6.48
C GLN A 83 -20.43 6.91 -7.44
N ILE A 84 -19.40 6.28 -6.86
CA ILE A 84 -18.27 5.73 -7.62
C ILE A 84 -17.86 4.37 -7.03
N PHE A 85 -17.85 3.34 -7.89
CA PHE A 85 -17.47 2.00 -7.54
C PHE A 85 -16.24 1.59 -8.36
N LEU A 86 -15.10 1.50 -7.68
CA LEU A 86 -13.76 1.19 -8.24
C LEU A 86 -13.10 0.02 -7.54
N SER A 87 -13.84 -0.71 -6.70
CA SER A 87 -13.33 -1.88 -5.98
C SER A 87 -12.69 -2.89 -6.92
N ASN A 88 -11.65 -3.59 -6.44
CA ASN A 88 -10.95 -4.62 -7.19
C ASN A 88 -10.40 -4.10 -8.54
N ASN A 89 -9.48 -3.15 -8.45
CA ASN A 89 -8.67 -2.59 -9.52
C ASN A 89 -7.19 -2.54 -9.09
N LEU A 90 -6.36 -1.73 -9.74
CA LEU A 90 -4.92 -1.59 -9.48
C LEU A 90 -4.55 -0.15 -9.09
N LEU A 91 -5.51 0.63 -8.58
CA LEU A 91 -5.32 2.04 -8.25
C LEU A 91 -4.41 2.20 -7.03
N GLU A 92 -3.41 3.07 -7.15
CA GLU A 92 -2.55 3.47 -6.03
C GLU A 92 -2.94 4.85 -5.48
N THR A 93 -3.56 5.68 -6.30
CA THR A 93 -4.03 7.04 -5.96
C THR A 93 -5.33 7.34 -6.68
N ILE A 94 -6.09 8.31 -6.15
CA ILE A 94 -7.30 8.84 -6.79
C ILE A 94 -7.47 10.33 -6.45
N ASP A 95 -7.77 11.15 -7.43
CA ASP A 95 -8.11 12.57 -7.21
C ASP A 95 -9.63 12.77 -7.25
N LEU A 96 -10.22 12.98 -6.09
CA LEU A 96 -11.65 13.29 -5.90
C LEU A 96 -11.91 14.78 -5.69
N SER A 97 -10.90 15.65 -5.76
CA SER A 97 -10.98 17.09 -5.42
C SER A 97 -11.94 17.88 -6.27
N LYS A 98 -12.27 17.43 -7.47
CA LYS A 98 -13.21 18.08 -8.40
C LYS A 98 -14.66 17.63 -8.22
N ILE A 99 -14.92 16.67 -7.32
CA ILE A 99 -16.24 16.08 -7.14
C ILE A 99 -16.76 16.42 -5.74
N SER A 100 -17.70 17.35 -5.66
CA SER A 100 -18.18 17.89 -4.36
C SER A 100 -19.36 17.11 -3.76
N ASN A 101 -20.03 16.25 -4.53
CA ASN A 101 -21.30 15.64 -4.13
C ASN A 101 -21.23 14.12 -3.93
N LEU A 102 -20.01 13.57 -3.80
CA LEU A 102 -19.82 12.14 -3.56
C LEU A 102 -20.44 11.71 -2.23
N ARG A 103 -21.26 10.67 -2.26
CA ARG A 103 -21.88 10.02 -1.10
C ARG A 103 -21.37 8.60 -0.91
N ALA A 104 -21.24 7.85 -2.00
CA ALA A 104 -20.72 6.49 -1.98
C ALA A 104 -19.39 6.40 -2.74
N VAL A 105 -18.37 5.88 -2.06
CA VAL A 105 -17.02 5.64 -2.61
C VAL A 105 -16.57 4.24 -2.22
N HIS A 106 -16.47 3.34 -3.20
CA HIS A 106 -15.97 1.99 -3.01
C HIS A 106 -14.63 1.84 -3.74
N ILE A 107 -13.55 1.70 -2.99
CA ILE A 107 -12.17 1.61 -3.49
C ILE A 107 -11.36 0.49 -2.80
N ASP A 108 -12.04 -0.42 -2.13
CA ASP A 108 -11.44 -1.62 -1.57
C ASP A 108 -10.77 -2.50 -2.65
N LYS A 109 -9.86 -3.38 -2.23
CA LYS A 109 -9.13 -4.32 -3.12
C LYS A 109 -8.38 -3.64 -4.25
N ASN A 110 -7.80 -2.47 -3.97
CA ASN A 110 -6.87 -1.74 -4.81
C ASN A 110 -5.45 -1.78 -4.20
N LYS A 111 -4.59 -0.86 -4.56
CA LYS A 111 -3.20 -0.73 -4.07
C LYS A 111 -2.99 0.54 -3.26
N PHE A 112 -4.04 1.07 -2.65
CA PHE A 112 -3.92 2.27 -1.82
C PHE A 112 -3.08 1.99 -0.57
N ARG A 113 -2.38 3.02 -0.12
CA ARG A 113 -1.74 3.12 1.18
C ARG A 113 -2.51 4.13 2.04
N PHE A 114 -2.24 4.20 3.34
CA PHE A 114 -2.88 5.21 4.18
C PHE A 114 -2.66 6.64 3.67
N SER A 115 -1.43 6.93 3.22
CA SER A 115 -1.04 8.24 2.66
C SER A 115 -1.75 8.61 1.35
N THR A 116 -2.34 7.65 0.65
CA THR A 116 -3.01 7.87 -0.66
C THR A 116 -4.51 7.63 -0.63
N LEU A 117 -5.04 7.05 0.45
CA LEU A 117 -6.48 6.89 0.64
C LEU A 117 -7.14 8.26 0.90
N PRO A 118 -8.28 8.56 0.25
CA PRO A 118 -9.12 9.68 0.66
C PRO A 118 -9.57 9.52 2.11
N LEU A 119 -9.59 10.60 2.89
CA LEU A 119 -10.09 10.56 4.27
C LEU A 119 -11.57 10.14 4.32
N PRO A 120 -12.02 9.42 5.38
CA PRO A 120 -13.36 8.85 5.46
C PRO A 120 -14.42 9.90 5.78
N VAL A 121 -14.76 10.73 4.79
CA VAL A 121 -15.78 11.80 4.88
C VAL A 121 -17.08 11.46 4.13
N TYR A 122 -17.17 10.29 3.50
CA TYR A 122 -18.30 9.87 2.69
C TYR A 122 -19.35 9.14 3.53
N GLN A 123 -20.64 9.20 3.11
CA GLN A 123 -21.74 8.51 3.80
C GLN A 123 -21.59 6.99 3.71
N GLU A 124 -21.15 6.50 2.56
CA GLU A 124 -20.81 5.11 2.31
C GLU A 124 -19.38 5.05 1.77
N TYR A 125 -18.46 4.47 2.55
CA TYR A 125 -17.07 4.39 2.19
C TYR A 125 -16.51 2.98 2.42
N GLN A 126 -16.19 2.30 1.34
CA GLN A 126 -15.54 0.98 1.37
C GLN A 126 -14.10 1.13 0.90
N TYR A 127 -13.16 0.92 1.81
CA TYR A 127 -11.72 1.08 1.61
C TYR A 127 -10.90 -0.10 2.15
N GLY A 128 -11.54 -1.09 2.77
CA GLY A 128 -10.88 -2.26 3.36
C GLY A 128 -10.21 -3.17 2.35
N GLU A 129 -9.43 -4.13 2.85
CA GLU A 129 -8.78 -5.18 2.06
C GLU A 129 -7.95 -4.65 0.88
N GLN A 130 -7.06 -3.69 1.13
CA GLN A 130 -6.13 -3.25 0.08
C GLN A 130 -5.13 -4.37 -0.25
N GLN A 131 -4.67 -4.41 -1.51
CA GLN A 131 -3.62 -5.35 -1.92
C GLN A 131 -2.33 -5.07 -1.13
N PRO A 132 -1.55 -6.10 -0.78
CA PRO A 132 -0.26 -5.91 -0.12
C PRO A 132 0.66 -5.00 -0.93
N ILE A 133 1.44 -4.19 -0.23
CA ILE A 133 2.38 -3.26 -0.86
C ILE A 133 3.76 -3.87 -1.02
N ASP A 134 4.40 -3.60 -2.14
CA ASP A 134 5.81 -3.94 -2.33
C ASP A 134 6.68 -2.99 -1.50
N VAL A 135 7.63 -3.56 -0.77
CA VAL A 135 8.64 -2.82 -0.03
C VAL A 135 10.04 -3.28 -0.42
N THR A 136 10.97 -2.34 -0.44
CA THR A 136 12.39 -2.64 -0.66
C THR A 136 13.10 -2.65 0.67
N ILE A 137 13.87 -3.73 0.91
CA ILE A 137 14.76 -3.80 2.06
C ILE A 137 16.20 -3.52 1.60
N GLU A 138 16.81 -2.49 2.18
CA GLU A 138 18.19 -2.11 1.89
C GLU A 138 19.01 -2.13 3.18
N ASN A 139 20.03 -2.96 3.24
CA ASN A 139 20.89 -3.11 4.44
C ASN A 139 20.11 -3.40 5.74
N GLY A 140 19.01 -4.16 5.64
CA GLY A 140 18.14 -4.46 6.76
C GLY A 140 17.20 -3.33 7.16
N VAL A 141 17.04 -2.30 6.30
CA VAL A 141 16.18 -1.13 6.55
C VAL A 141 15.04 -1.11 5.56
N ILE A 142 13.84 -0.82 6.06
CA ILE A 142 12.65 -0.51 5.26
C ILE A 142 12.17 0.89 5.62
N ASP A 143 11.98 1.73 4.62
CA ASP A 143 11.47 3.08 4.78
C ASP A 143 9.97 3.16 4.38
N LEU A 144 9.12 3.30 5.39
CA LEU A 144 7.69 3.55 5.28
C LEU A 144 7.32 4.89 5.95
N SER A 145 8.26 5.84 5.98
CA SER A 145 8.09 7.14 6.62
C SER A 145 6.96 7.99 6.02
N SER A 146 6.59 7.74 4.76
CA SER A 146 5.40 8.35 4.13
C SER A 146 4.09 7.98 4.81
N GLU A 147 4.05 6.83 5.50
CA GLU A 147 2.87 6.30 6.18
C GLU A 147 2.84 6.62 7.68
N LYS A 148 3.86 7.30 8.23
CA LYS A 148 4.05 7.44 9.68
C LYS A 148 2.93 8.18 10.42
N GLU A 149 2.28 9.09 9.71
CA GLU A 149 1.21 9.93 10.28
C GLU A 149 0.21 10.32 9.18
N ILE A 150 -1.07 10.12 9.44
CA ILE A 150 -2.16 10.49 8.53
C ILE A 150 -3.12 11.42 9.26
N ASP A 151 -3.23 12.65 8.81
CA ASP A 151 -4.13 13.66 9.38
C ASP A 151 -4.02 13.75 10.93
N GLY A 152 -2.79 13.76 11.44
CA GLY A 152 -2.45 13.83 12.86
C GLY A 152 -2.53 12.51 13.62
N ALA A 153 -2.90 11.40 12.99
CA ALA A 153 -2.94 10.08 13.60
C ALA A 153 -1.69 9.27 13.24
N ALA A 154 -0.96 8.81 14.25
CA ALA A 154 0.22 7.97 14.06
C ALA A 154 -0.15 6.58 13.53
N THR A 155 0.69 6.05 12.63
CA THR A 155 0.57 4.68 12.14
C THR A 155 1.36 3.74 13.05
N THR A 156 0.73 2.62 13.42
CA THR A 156 1.37 1.51 14.11
C THR A 156 1.94 0.53 13.10
N TYR A 157 3.16 0.05 13.33
CA TYR A 157 3.85 -0.93 12.49
C TYR A 157 4.15 -2.17 13.31
N ARG A 158 3.81 -3.33 12.78
CA ARG A 158 4.09 -4.64 13.38
C ARG A 158 4.68 -5.56 12.32
N TRP A 159 5.59 -6.43 12.69
CA TRP A 159 6.27 -7.36 11.77
C TRP A 159 6.07 -8.79 12.24
N PHE A 160 5.70 -9.68 11.32
CA PHE A 160 5.37 -11.07 11.59
C PHE A 160 6.18 -12.02 10.72
N VAL A 161 6.42 -13.22 11.21
CA VAL A 161 6.92 -14.34 10.40
C VAL A 161 5.70 -15.09 9.87
N GLY A 162 5.50 -15.07 8.56
CA GLY A 162 4.27 -15.57 7.92
C GLY A 162 3.13 -14.55 7.95
N GLU A 163 1.98 -14.95 7.41
CA GLU A 163 0.80 -14.10 7.34
C GLU A 163 0.13 -14.00 8.72
N PRO A 164 -0.03 -12.80 9.29
CA PRO A 164 -0.81 -12.61 10.50
C PRO A 164 -2.31 -12.75 10.21
N TRP A 165 -3.10 -13.03 11.24
CA TRP A 165 -4.56 -13.16 11.16
C TRP A 165 -5.25 -12.42 12.31
N TYR A 166 -6.53 -12.11 12.14
CA TYR A 166 -7.33 -11.61 13.24
C TYR A 166 -7.88 -12.78 14.06
N ASP A 167 -7.62 -12.76 15.35
CA ASP A 167 -8.19 -13.70 16.31
C ASP A 167 -9.70 -13.42 16.46
N GLU A 168 -10.54 -14.45 16.27
CA GLU A 168 -11.99 -14.30 16.24
C GLU A 168 -12.58 -13.92 17.62
N ASP A 169 -11.93 -14.29 18.70
CA ASP A 169 -12.41 -14.05 20.07
C ASP A 169 -12.01 -12.67 20.59
N SER A 170 -10.78 -12.24 20.35
CA SER A 170 -10.25 -10.95 20.83
C SER A 170 -10.43 -9.82 19.81
N GLY A 171 -10.54 -10.13 18.53
CA GLY A 171 -10.53 -9.16 17.43
C GLY A 171 -9.14 -8.52 17.21
N GLU A 172 -8.09 -9.08 17.81
CA GLU A 172 -6.74 -8.57 17.71
C GLU A 172 -5.97 -9.24 16.57
N LEU A 173 -5.08 -8.48 15.91
CA LEU A 173 -4.15 -9.00 14.94
C LEU A 173 -3.12 -9.88 15.64
N THR A 174 -2.97 -11.13 15.21
CA THR A 174 -2.19 -12.19 15.87
C THR A 174 -1.30 -12.90 14.86
N GLY A 175 -0.20 -13.49 15.34
CA GLY A 175 0.76 -14.24 14.52
C GLY A 175 2.07 -14.42 15.26
N GLU A 176 3.07 -14.98 14.59
CA GLU A 176 4.45 -15.04 15.09
C GLU A 176 5.10 -13.65 14.90
N GLU A 177 4.92 -12.77 15.88
CA GLU A 177 5.35 -11.38 15.82
C GLU A 177 6.83 -11.24 16.22
N LEU A 178 7.57 -10.43 15.45
CA LEU A 178 8.92 -10.00 15.81
C LEU A 178 8.87 -8.96 16.94
N PHE A 179 9.84 -9.01 17.83
CA PHE A 179 9.88 -8.14 19.02
C PHE A 179 10.51 -6.79 18.71
N ILE A 180 9.73 -5.71 18.92
CA ILE A 180 10.25 -4.33 18.85
C ILE A 180 11.32 -4.12 19.93
N ASP A 181 12.33 -3.30 19.62
CA ASP A 181 13.51 -2.99 20.44
C ASP A 181 14.48 -4.17 20.68
N ASP A 182 14.20 -5.34 20.08
CA ASP A 182 15.08 -6.52 20.09
C ASP A 182 15.37 -7.00 18.66
N GLU A 183 14.37 -7.49 17.93
CA GLU A 183 14.51 -8.02 16.57
C GLU A 183 14.37 -6.94 15.49
N TYR A 184 13.71 -5.84 15.82
CA TYR A 184 13.69 -4.65 14.98
C TYR A 184 13.55 -3.36 15.81
N PHE A 185 14.00 -2.26 15.22
CA PHE A 185 13.83 -0.90 15.76
C PHE A 185 12.94 -0.10 14.81
N LEU A 186 12.02 0.67 15.37
CA LEU A 186 11.12 1.53 14.64
C LEU A 186 11.34 2.99 15.02
N LYS A 187 11.59 3.83 14.03
CA LYS A 187 11.68 5.28 14.23
C LYS A 187 11.12 6.03 13.02
N ASP A 188 10.16 6.89 13.26
CA ASP A 188 9.55 7.77 12.23
C ASP A 188 9.06 7.02 10.97
N GLY A 189 8.53 5.80 11.13
CA GLY A 189 8.09 4.93 10.03
C GLY A 189 9.21 4.17 9.32
N ILE A 190 10.44 4.28 9.82
CA ILE A 190 11.61 3.53 9.32
C ILE A 190 11.86 2.35 10.25
N THR A 191 11.80 1.14 9.69
CA THR A 191 12.13 -0.10 10.40
C THR A 191 13.56 -0.52 10.10
N THR A 192 14.34 -0.82 11.14
CA THR A 192 15.68 -1.40 11.03
C THR A 192 15.68 -2.77 11.70
N PHE A 193 15.88 -3.83 10.94
CA PHE A 193 15.94 -5.19 11.47
C PHE A 193 17.29 -5.49 12.14
N ASN A 194 17.24 -6.22 13.26
CA ASN A 194 18.39 -6.62 14.06
C ASN A 194 18.39 -8.14 14.32
N LEU A 195 18.19 -8.93 13.28
CA LEU A 195 18.07 -10.37 13.40
C LEU A 195 19.44 -11.05 13.62
N SER A 196 19.47 -12.08 14.47
CA SER A 196 20.66 -12.92 14.71
C SER A 196 20.88 -13.95 13.61
N SER A 197 19.84 -14.32 12.89
CA SER A 197 19.86 -15.23 11.73
C SER A 197 18.89 -14.71 10.67
N PRO A 198 19.07 -15.09 9.38
CA PRO A 198 18.10 -14.75 8.34
C PRO A 198 16.71 -15.31 8.65
N ILE A 199 15.67 -14.53 8.37
CA ILE A 199 14.29 -14.97 8.42
C ILE A 199 13.65 -14.71 7.06
N GLU A 200 12.95 -15.71 6.54
CA GLU A 200 12.16 -15.61 5.31
C GLU A 200 10.69 -15.39 5.65
N ASN A 201 9.94 -14.90 4.68
CA ASN A 201 8.49 -14.71 4.79
C ASN A 201 8.10 -13.74 5.91
N VAL A 202 8.82 -12.64 6.06
CA VAL A 202 8.47 -11.58 7.01
C VAL A 202 7.43 -10.64 6.37
N VAL A 203 6.31 -10.43 7.05
CA VAL A 203 5.20 -9.58 6.61
C VAL A 203 5.05 -8.40 7.56
N GLY A 204 5.02 -7.19 7.02
CA GLY A 204 4.69 -5.99 7.76
C GLY A 204 3.17 -5.76 7.77
N ALA A 205 2.64 -5.34 8.91
CA ALA A 205 1.27 -4.90 9.08
C ALA A 205 1.24 -3.47 9.63
N MET A 206 0.52 -2.59 8.95
CA MET A 206 0.31 -1.21 9.34
C MET A 206 -1.15 -0.98 9.72
N LEU A 207 -1.38 -0.29 10.84
CA LEU A 207 -2.70 0.09 11.32
C LEU A 207 -2.73 1.60 11.59
N ASN A 208 -3.85 2.24 11.28
CA ASN A 208 -4.03 3.68 11.55
C ASN A 208 -5.48 3.95 11.98
N GLU A 209 -5.67 4.74 13.05
CA GLU A 209 -7.00 5.03 13.60
C GLU A 209 -7.93 5.81 12.67
N LYS A 210 -7.39 6.50 11.64
CA LYS A 210 -8.22 7.14 10.61
C LYS A 210 -8.91 6.13 9.70
N PHE A 211 -8.39 4.89 9.64
CA PHE A 211 -8.91 3.80 8.84
C PHE A 211 -9.05 2.53 9.68
N PRO A 212 -9.96 2.52 10.69
CA PRO A 212 -10.01 1.48 11.73
C PRO A 212 -10.33 0.07 11.21
N ASN A 213 -10.92 -0.04 10.01
CA ASN A 213 -11.28 -1.33 9.40
C ASN A 213 -10.27 -1.77 8.32
N LEU A 214 -9.07 -1.20 8.32
CA LEU A 214 -8.05 -1.52 7.33
C LEU A 214 -6.72 -1.83 8.03
N THR A 215 -6.15 -2.98 7.70
CA THR A 215 -4.73 -3.25 7.88
C THR A 215 -4.07 -3.27 6.51
N VAL A 216 -3.04 -2.46 6.32
CA VAL A 216 -2.22 -2.49 5.10
C VAL A 216 -1.04 -3.42 5.34
N TYR A 217 -0.93 -4.46 4.52
CA TYR A 217 0.15 -5.43 4.61
C TYR A 217 1.24 -5.14 3.58
N THR A 218 2.46 -5.59 3.87
CA THR A 218 3.52 -5.70 2.86
C THR A 218 3.44 -7.06 2.17
N ASN A 219 3.97 -7.17 0.96
CA ASN A 219 4.33 -8.47 0.43
C ASN A 219 5.39 -9.13 1.32
N PRO A 220 5.42 -10.49 1.40
CA PRO A 220 6.44 -11.19 2.16
C PRO A 220 7.85 -10.85 1.68
N ILE A 221 8.76 -10.60 2.62
CA ILE A 221 10.16 -10.30 2.36
C ILE A 221 11.08 -11.29 3.06
N SER A 222 12.31 -11.41 2.56
CA SER A 222 13.40 -12.10 3.25
C SER A 222 14.30 -11.07 3.91
N VAL A 223 14.47 -11.20 5.22
CA VAL A 223 15.35 -10.33 6.01
C VAL A 223 16.64 -11.08 6.33
N THR A 224 17.76 -10.59 5.86
CA THR A 224 19.08 -11.15 6.19
C THR A 224 19.45 -10.83 7.62
N ALA A 225 20.24 -11.71 8.26
CA ALA A 225 20.80 -11.38 9.58
C ALA A 225 21.50 -10.03 9.54
N ALA A 226 21.43 -9.29 10.65
CA ALA A 226 22.18 -8.04 10.81
C ALA A 226 23.70 -8.34 10.73
N GLY A 227 24.20 -8.39 9.51
CA GLY A 227 25.61 -8.56 9.20
C GLY A 227 26.21 -7.21 8.87
N ILE A 228 27.45 -6.98 9.31
CA ILE A 228 28.22 -5.81 8.87
C ILE A 228 28.54 -6.04 7.39
N GLN A 229 27.74 -5.49 6.48
CA GLN A 229 28.15 -5.41 5.08
C GLN A 229 29.13 -4.24 4.93
N GLY A 230 30.34 -4.54 4.47
CA GLY A 230 31.28 -3.52 4.03
C GLY A 230 32.11 -2.85 5.12
N VAL A 231 32.60 -3.60 6.10
CA VAL A 231 33.75 -3.10 6.88
C VAL A 231 34.99 -3.17 5.99
N GLU A 232 35.47 -2.03 5.47
CA GLU A 232 36.83 -1.96 4.93
C GLU A 232 37.78 -2.49 5.99
N ILE A 233 38.55 -3.50 5.64
CA ILE A 233 39.55 -4.09 6.54
C ILE A 233 40.71 -3.10 6.63
N ASP A 234 40.69 -2.27 7.66
CA ASP A 234 41.87 -1.48 8.03
C ASP A 234 42.91 -2.43 8.63
N ASN A 235 43.90 -2.74 7.85
CA ASN A 235 44.98 -3.69 8.19
C ASN A 235 45.97 -3.17 9.24
N THR A 236 45.63 -2.12 9.97
CA THR A 236 46.52 -1.56 10.98
C THR A 236 46.37 -2.22 12.34
N ASN A 237 47.45 -2.55 13.02
CA ASN A 237 47.50 -3.01 14.42
C ASN A 237 47.16 -1.90 15.44
N GLY A 238 46.19 -1.04 15.10
CA GLY A 238 45.77 0.07 15.95
C GLY A 238 44.91 -0.38 17.15
N PRO A 239 44.61 0.57 18.09
CA PRO A 239 43.72 0.27 19.23
C PRO A 239 42.34 -0.16 18.78
N ALA A 240 41.71 -1.00 19.60
CA ALA A 240 40.36 -1.49 19.31
C ALA A 240 39.38 -0.33 19.11
N LYS A 241 38.62 -0.35 18.00
CA LYS A 241 37.57 0.60 17.73
C LYS A 241 36.21 -0.05 18.05
N VAL A 242 35.35 0.67 18.76
CA VAL A 242 34.01 0.20 19.16
C VAL A 242 32.96 0.90 18.32
N TYR A 243 32.01 0.14 17.84
CA TYR A 243 30.89 0.66 17.06
C TYR A 243 29.56 0.13 17.63
N ASN A 244 28.48 0.89 17.52
CA ASN A 244 27.14 0.36 17.72
C ASN A 244 26.70 -0.46 16.48
N ILE A 245 25.52 -1.08 16.57
CA ILE A 245 24.96 -1.88 15.47
C ILE A 245 24.68 -1.08 14.20
N ASN A 246 24.53 0.24 14.30
CA ASN A 246 24.32 1.15 13.18
C ASN A 246 25.66 1.63 12.54
N GLY A 247 26.79 1.02 12.92
CA GLY A 247 28.11 1.39 12.39
C GLY A 247 28.70 2.69 12.96
N MET A 248 28.01 3.35 13.90
CA MET A 248 28.51 4.58 14.51
C MET A 248 29.61 4.26 15.53
N ARG A 249 30.76 4.93 15.38
CA ARG A 249 31.88 4.76 16.30
C ARG A 249 31.54 5.31 17.68
N LEU A 250 31.86 4.53 18.71
CA LEU A 250 31.70 4.88 20.11
C LEU A 250 33.10 4.97 20.80
N ASP A 251 33.19 5.78 21.84
CA ASP A 251 34.40 5.90 22.63
C ASP A 251 34.71 4.64 23.46
N ASN A 252 33.66 3.90 23.84
CA ASN A 252 33.78 2.65 24.59
C ASN A 252 32.49 1.78 24.45
N ALA A 253 32.57 0.55 24.95
CA ALA A 253 31.43 -0.39 25.00
C ALA A 253 30.77 -0.36 26.38
N ASN A 254 30.46 0.81 26.94
CA ASN A 254 29.79 0.96 28.22
C ASN A 254 28.27 1.09 28.00
N GLY A 255 27.51 0.29 28.73
CA GLY A 255 26.03 0.24 28.65
C GLY A 255 25.49 -1.14 28.25
N LYS A 256 24.18 -1.30 28.29
CA LYS A 256 23.51 -2.48 27.77
C LYS A 256 23.32 -2.30 26.25
N GLY A 257 23.61 -3.33 25.49
CA GLY A 257 23.44 -3.30 24.04
C GLY A 257 24.42 -4.20 23.29
N ILE A 258 24.33 -4.14 21.97
CA ILE A 258 25.20 -4.87 21.06
C ILE A 258 26.28 -3.91 20.58
N PHE A 259 27.55 -4.32 20.77
CA PHE A 259 28.70 -3.57 20.34
C PHE A 259 29.52 -4.41 19.38
N ILE A 260 30.12 -3.74 18.42
CA ILE A 260 31.05 -4.32 17.47
C ILE A 260 32.44 -3.77 17.80
N ILE A 261 33.32 -4.66 18.18
CA ILE A 261 34.70 -4.32 18.50
C ILE A 261 35.60 -4.78 17.36
N LYS A 262 36.28 -3.84 16.72
CA LYS A 262 37.23 -4.09 15.64
C LYS A 262 38.65 -3.78 16.12
N GLN A 263 39.54 -4.75 15.96
CA GLN A 263 40.97 -4.58 16.27
C GLN A 263 41.81 -5.27 15.20
N GLY A 264 42.49 -4.52 14.36
CA GLY A 264 43.18 -5.05 13.18
C GLY A 264 42.21 -5.83 12.30
N ASN A 265 42.56 -7.07 11.93
CA ASN A 265 41.76 -7.97 11.11
C ASN A 265 40.71 -8.77 11.91
N LYS A 266 40.57 -8.53 13.21
CA LYS A 266 39.61 -9.25 14.07
C LYS A 266 38.45 -8.34 14.38
N THR A 267 37.25 -8.88 14.11
CA THR A 267 35.99 -8.23 14.50
C THR A 267 35.23 -9.19 15.40
N ARG A 268 34.66 -8.69 16.49
CA ARG A 268 33.82 -9.48 17.39
C ARG A 268 32.58 -8.71 17.79
N LYS A 269 31.46 -9.40 17.88
CA LYS A 269 30.21 -8.90 18.48
C LYS A 269 30.29 -9.09 20.01
N VAL A 270 29.96 -8.08 20.78
CA VAL A 270 29.86 -8.14 22.23
C VAL A 270 28.46 -7.70 22.60
N VAL A 271 27.75 -8.54 23.36
CA VAL A 271 26.45 -8.23 23.94
C VAL A 271 26.69 -7.96 25.43
N LYS A 272 26.19 -6.82 25.93
CA LYS A 272 26.26 -6.44 27.33
C LYS A 272 24.88 -6.13 27.90
#